data_81456a543f7d8154d62e7f3025066442
#
_entry.id   81456a543f7d8154d62e7f3025066442
#
_cell.length_a   1.000
_cell.length_b   1.000
_cell.length_c   1.000
_cell.angle_alpha   90.00
_cell.angle_beta   90.00
_cell.angle_gamma   90.00
#
_symmetry.space_group_name_H-M   'P 1'
#
loop_
_entity.id
_entity.type
_entity.pdbx_description
1 polymer ?
#
loop_
_entity_poly.entity_id
_entity_poly.type
_entity_poly.pdbx_seq_one_letter_code
_entity_poly.pdbx_strand_id
1 'polypeptide(L)'
;KSRGLGDVYKRQGIAVGMATSIPPHNLKEVINGTLAFIENKKEDKKTTLKQLMQHIKGPDFPTKGIIIGQQSIKEGYDKGKASSSFKIRGNIDIEQAKAGRERLVISSIPYQVNKSILTEKIAQLVREKKIEGIKDIRDESNSEGIRLVIDLRNGVEPETIKRLLYKNTSIESSFGFNMLAIVDGKPEQCCLLYTSPSPRDFQVS
;
A
#
# COMPACT_ATOMS: atom_id res chain seq x y z
N LYS A 1 26.13 -30.64 -6.84
CA LYS A 1 24.81 -30.64 -7.50
C LYS A 1 24.12 -29.35 -7.14
N SER A 2 24.08 -28.40 -8.06
CA SER A 2 23.37 -27.13 -7.90
C SER A 2 21.87 -27.45 -7.87
N ARG A 3 21.22 -27.14 -6.76
CA ARG A 3 19.75 -27.12 -6.69
C ARG A 3 19.31 -25.88 -7.49
N GLY A 4 18.84 -26.12 -8.70
CA GLY A 4 18.51 -25.07 -9.63
C GLY A 4 17.31 -24.22 -9.18
N LEU A 5 17.28 -22.99 -9.64
CA LEU A 5 16.18 -22.00 -9.53
C LEU A 5 14.79 -22.56 -9.92
N GLY A 6 14.72 -23.71 -10.60
CA GLY A 6 13.47 -24.40 -10.95
C GLY A 6 12.64 -24.91 -9.77
N ASP A 7 13.25 -25.13 -8.59
CA ASP A 7 12.52 -25.61 -7.40
C ASP A 7 11.77 -24.49 -6.67
N VAL A 8 12.24 -23.24 -6.78
CA VAL A 8 11.55 -22.06 -6.22
C VAL A 8 10.32 -21.72 -7.06
N TYR A 9 10.40 -21.88 -8.38
CA TYR A 9 9.29 -21.62 -9.29
C TYR A 9 8.14 -22.63 -9.14
N LYS A 10 8.43 -23.87 -8.80
CA LYS A 10 7.42 -24.91 -8.56
C LYS A 10 6.62 -24.74 -7.26
N ARG A 11 7.09 -23.88 -6.34
CA ARG A 11 6.40 -23.59 -5.07
C ARG A 11 5.46 -22.38 -5.16
N GLN A 12 5.47 -21.65 -6.27
CA GLN A 12 4.47 -20.64 -6.55
C GLN A 12 3.25 -21.32 -7.14
N GLY A 13 2.27 -21.61 -6.28
CA GLY A 13 0.97 -22.08 -6.73
C GLY A 13 0.31 -21.01 -7.59
N ILE A 14 0.17 -21.28 -8.89
CA ILE A 14 -0.65 -20.45 -9.79
C ILE A 14 -2.10 -20.83 -9.51
N ALA A 15 -2.82 -20.02 -8.75
CA ALA A 15 -4.27 -20.12 -8.64
C ALA A 15 -4.89 -19.43 -9.85
N VAL A 16 -5.43 -20.22 -10.78
CA VAL A 16 -6.15 -19.69 -11.94
C VAL A 16 -7.61 -19.48 -11.57
N GLY A 17 -8.13 -18.27 -11.76
CA GLY A 17 -9.55 -17.94 -11.64
C GLY A 17 -10.01 -17.21 -10.39
N MET A 18 -9.14 -16.96 -9.39
CA MET A 18 -9.49 -16.20 -8.20
C MET A 18 -8.43 -15.14 -7.90
N ALA A 19 -8.87 -13.87 -7.85
CA ALA A 19 -8.00 -12.77 -7.48
C ALA A 19 -7.97 -12.61 -5.95
N THR A 20 -6.78 -12.60 -5.36
CA THR A 20 -6.56 -12.21 -3.97
C THR A 20 -5.85 -10.87 -3.91
N SER A 21 -6.20 -10.05 -2.93
CA SER A 21 -5.58 -8.74 -2.69
C SER A 21 -5.44 -8.52 -1.19
N ILE A 22 -4.34 -9.05 -0.64
CA ILE A 22 -3.99 -8.91 0.77
C ILE A 22 -2.93 -7.80 0.86
N PRO A 23 -3.21 -6.70 1.60
CA PRO A 23 -2.22 -5.65 1.74
C PRO A 23 -1.04 -6.12 2.61
N PRO A 24 0.20 -5.68 2.33
CA PRO A 24 1.34 -5.98 3.17
C PRO A 24 1.21 -5.37 4.56
N HIS A 25 1.78 -6.04 5.56
CA HIS A 25 1.75 -5.64 6.96
C HIS A 25 3.14 -5.64 7.58
N ASN A 26 3.31 -4.89 8.64
CA ASN A 26 4.54 -4.88 9.42
C ASN A 26 4.70 -6.21 10.16
N LEU A 27 5.81 -6.91 9.90
CA LEU A 27 6.08 -8.23 10.48
C LEU A 27 6.07 -8.22 12.01
N LYS A 28 6.62 -7.17 12.63
CA LYS A 28 6.64 -7.03 14.09
C LYS A 28 5.24 -6.89 14.68
N GLU A 29 4.37 -6.13 14.03
CA GLU A 29 2.98 -5.96 14.43
C GLU A 29 2.20 -7.28 14.33
N VAL A 30 2.41 -8.01 13.22
CA VAL A 30 1.77 -9.32 13.01
C VAL A 30 2.22 -10.34 14.04
N ILE A 31 3.53 -10.41 14.34
CA ILE A 31 4.06 -11.30 15.38
C ILE A 31 3.48 -10.95 16.75
N ASN A 32 3.43 -9.69 17.13
CA ASN A 32 2.85 -9.26 18.40
C ASN A 32 1.35 -9.62 18.50
N GLY A 33 0.60 -9.42 17.41
CA GLY A 33 -0.80 -9.82 17.33
C GLY A 33 -0.98 -11.34 17.48
N THR A 34 -0.10 -12.12 16.85
CA THR A 34 -0.10 -13.58 16.95
C THR A 34 0.22 -14.07 18.36
N LEU A 35 1.20 -13.47 19.03
CA LEU A 35 1.52 -13.80 20.42
C LEU A 35 0.33 -13.52 21.35
N ALA A 36 -0.30 -12.35 21.23
CA ALA A 36 -1.50 -12.01 22.00
C ALA A 36 -2.67 -12.99 21.74
N PHE A 37 -2.83 -13.44 20.48
CA PHE A 37 -3.82 -14.45 20.13
C PHE A 37 -3.54 -15.79 20.81
N ILE A 38 -2.28 -16.25 20.81
CA ILE A 38 -1.87 -17.51 21.45
C ILE A 38 -2.05 -17.43 22.97
N GLU A 39 -1.69 -16.32 23.61
CA GLU A 39 -1.87 -16.12 25.05
C GLU A 39 -3.34 -16.17 25.43
N ASN A 40 -4.22 -15.43 24.74
CA ASN A 40 -5.66 -15.50 24.97
C ASN A 40 -6.21 -16.92 24.82
N LYS A 41 -5.71 -17.67 23.81
CA LYS A 41 -6.15 -19.04 23.59
C LYS A 41 -5.71 -20.00 24.70
N LYS A 42 -4.52 -19.80 25.28
CA LYS A 42 -4.06 -20.57 26.45
C LYS A 42 -4.92 -20.35 27.68
N GLU A 43 -5.49 -19.16 27.82
CA GLU A 43 -6.37 -18.78 28.91
C GLU A 43 -7.87 -19.05 28.62
N ASP A 44 -8.18 -19.77 27.54
CA ASP A 44 -9.56 -20.01 27.04
C ASP A 44 -10.37 -18.73 26.79
N LYS A 45 -9.69 -17.60 26.58
CA LYS A 45 -10.31 -16.32 26.26
C LYS A 45 -10.51 -16.17 24.75
N LYS A 46 -11.70 -15.70 24.38
CA LYS A 46 -12.02 -15.42 22.98
C LYS A 46 -11.34 -14.14 22.52
N THR A 47 -10.44 -14.24 21.56
CA THR A 47 -9.77 -13.05 20.96
C THR A 47 -10.75 -12.30 20.06
N THR A 48 -10.84 -11.00 20.21
CA THR A 48 -11.66 -10.13 19.37
C THR A 48 -10.81 -9.37 18.35
N LEU A 49 -11.41 -8.98 17.21
CA LEU A 49 -10.76 -8.16 16.20
C LEU A 49 -10.19 -6.86 16.82
N LYS A 50 -10.91 -6.24 17.76
CA LYS A 50 -10.47 -5.02 18.44
C LYS A 50 -9.15 -5.22 19.20
N GLN A 51 -8.96 -6.37 19.84
CA GLN A 51 -7.73 -6.71 20.54
C GLN A 51 -6.57 -6.92 19.54
N LEU A 52 -6.80 -7.62 18.44
CA LEU A 52 -5.78 -7.78 17.40
C LEU A 52 -5.38 -6.45 16.78
N MET A 53 -6.33 -5.55 16.54
CA MET A 53 -6.06 -4.21 15.99
C MET A 53 -5.32 -3.27 16.95
N GLN A 54 -5.15 -3.62 18.22
CA GLN A 54 -4.23 -2.90 19.12
C GLN A 54 -2.78 -3.15 18.76
N HIS A 55 -2.47 -4.33 18.22
CA HIS A 55 -1.15 -4.74 17.78
C HIS A 55 -0.94 -4.47 16.28
N ILE A 56 -1.94 -4.81 15.45
CA ILE A 56 -1.91 -4.63 13.99
C ILE A 56 -2.75 -3.39 13.65
N LYS A 57 -2.08 -2.24 13.51
CA LYS A 57 -2.75 -0.96 13.32
C LYS A 57 -3.34 -0.77 11.93
N GLY A 58 -2.72 -1.39 10.94
CA GLY A 58 -3.13 -1.28 9.54
C GLY A 58 -2.10 -1.85 8.57
N PRO A 59 -2.38 -1.78 7.27
CA PRO A 59 -1.41 -2.12 6.23
C PRO A 59 -0.16 -1.25 6.33
N ASP A 60 0.99 -1.85 6.02
CA ASP A 60 2.29 -1.18 5.97
C ASP A 60 2.95 -1.43 4.62
N PHE A 61 2.92 -0.41 3.77
CA PHE A 61 3.44 -0.52 2.40
C PHE A 61 4.93 -0.16 2.35
N PRO A 62 5.77 -0.95 1.66
CA PRO A 62 7.21 -0.70 1.56
C PRO A 62 7.54 0.62 0.86
N THR A 63 6.65 1.13 0.02
CA THR A 63 6.80 2.40 -0.67
C THR A 63 6.43 3.62 0.19
N LYS A 64 6.06 3.39 1.47
CA LYS A 64 5.52 4.43 2.36
C LYS A 64 4.20 5.02 1.80
N GLY A 65 3.89 6.24 2.16
CA GLY A 65 2.66 6.92 1.73
C GLY A 65 1.62 7.00 2.84
N ILE A 66 0.54 7.69 2.56
CA ILE A 66 -0.54 7.95 3.50
C ILE A 66 -1.74 7.09 3.13
N ILE A 67 -2.25 6.34 4.10
CA ILE A 67 -3.46 5.53 3.92
C ILE A 67 -4.68 6.35 4.37
N ILE A 68 -5.69 6.40 3.52
CA ILE A 68 -6.95 7.11 3.78
C ILE A 68 -8.10 6.12 3.66
N GLY A 69 -8.96 6.04 4.68
CA GLY A 69 -10.10 5.12 4.69
C GLY A 69 -10.03 4.08 5.79
N GLN A 70 -9.81 4.51 7.04
CA GLN A 70 -9.71 3.64 8.20
C GLN A 70 -10.91 2.69 8.37
N GLN A 71 -12.10 3.14 8.01
CA GLN A 71 -13.30 2.30 8.09
C GLN A 71 -13.24 1.11 7.12
N SER A 72 -12.74 1.32 5.89
CA SER A 72 -12.58 0.25 4.91
C SER A 72 -11.54 -0.79 5.35
N ILE A 73 -10.47 -0.35 6.05
CA ILE A 73 -9.47 -1.24 6.62
C ILE A 73 -10.10 -2.13 7.70
N LYS A 74 -10.86 -1.52 8.61
CA LYS A 74 -11.54 -2.25 9.68
C LYS A 74 -12.54 -3.27 9.12
N GLU A 75 -13.30 -2.89 8.12
CA GLU A 75 -14.24 -3.80 7.44
C GLU A 75 -13.51 -4.93 6.72
N GLY A 76 -12.38 -4.64 6.05
CA GLY A 76 -11.54 -5.64 5.42
C GLY A 76 -10.97 -6.65 6.42
N TYR A 77 -10.59 -6.20 7.60
CA TYR A 77 -10.11 -7.08 8.67
C TYR A 77 -11.22 -7.93 9.31
N ASP A 78 -12.43 -7.40 9.39
CA ASP A 78 -13.58 -8.10 9.96
C ASP A 78 -14.13 -9.18 9.01
N LYS A 79 -14.31 -8.83 7.75
CA LYS A 79 -15.01 -9.66 6.76
C LYS A 79 -14.09 -10.31 5.72
N GLY A 80 -12.79 -9.99 5.72
CA GLY A 80 -11.85 -10.43 4.68
C GLY A 80 -12.05 -9.72 3.34
N LYS A 81 -13.10 -8.93 3.19
CA LYS A 81 -13.41 -8.12 2.03
C LYS A 81 -14.07 -6.83 2.47
N ALA A 82 -13.58 -5.69 1.99
CA ALA A 82 -14.25 -4.42 2.22
C ALA A 82 -15.23 -4.11 1.09
N SER A 83 -16.37 -3.53 1.43
CA SER A 83 -17.35 -3.02 0.45
C SER A 83 -16.80 -1.84 -0.31
N SER A 84 -15.88 -1.08 0.28
CA SER A 84 -15.18 0.04 -0.34
C SER A 84 -13.67 -0.14 -0.26
N SER A 85 -12.97 0.35 -1.29
CA SER A 85 -11.51 0.43 -1.27
C SER A 85 -11.03 1.55 -0.34
N PHE A 86 -9.86 1.37 0.27
CA PHE A 86 -9.14 2.48 0.88
C PHE A 86 -8.18 3.12 -0.13
N LYS A 87 -7.78 4.35 0.12
CA LYS A 87 -6.87 5.07 -0.76
C LYS A 87 -5.47 5.09 -0.20
N ILE A 88 -4.50 4.91 -1.09
CA ILE A 88 -3.08 5.11 -0.80
C ILE A 88 -2.64 6.36 -1.53
N ARG A 89 -2.08 7.32 -0.82
CA ARG A 89 -1.62 8.60 -1.36
C ARG A 89 -0.12 8.73 -1.18
N GLY A 90 0.58 9.04 -2.26
CA GLY A 90 1.98 9.42 -2.21
C GLY A 90 2.17 10.75 -1.47
N ASN A 91 3.34 10.95 -0.89
CA ASN A 91 3.65 12.19 -0.21
C ASN A 91 4.17 13.24 -1.20
N ILE A 92 3.61 14.44 -1.15
CA ILE A 92 4.04 15.61 -1.91
C ILE A 92 4.34 16.73 -0.93
N ASP A 93 5.61 17.12 -0.88
CA ASP A 93 6.11 18.19 -0.04
C ASP A 93 6.31 19.46 -0.87
N ILE A 94 6.11 20.62 -0.25
CA ILE A 94 6.35 21.92 -0.88
C ILE A 94 7.70 22.42 -0.38
N GLU A 95 8.64 22.62 -1.30
CA GLU A 95 9.95 23.17 -0.99
C GLU A 95 10.13 24.52 -1.66
N GLN A 96 10.85 25.42 -1.00
CA GLN A 96 11.27 26.68 -1.61
C GLN A 96 12.55 26.44 -2.42
N ALA A 97 12.52 26.79 -3.71
CA ALA A 97 13.67 26.80 -4.59
C ALA A 97 14.40 28.14 -4.51
N LYS A 98 15.60 28.18 -5.09
CA LYS A 98 16.37 29.44 -5.21
C LYS A 98 15.54 30.52 -5.92
N ALA A 99 15.68 31.76 -5.48
CA ALA A 99 14.96 32.93 -5.99
C ALA A 99 13.45 32.99 -5.68
N GLY A 100 13.03 32.45 -4.50
CA GLY A 100 11.64 32.57 -4.03
C GLY A 100 10.62 31.79 -4.84
N ARG A 101 11.07 30.87 -5.69
CA ARG A 101 10.18 29.95 -6.42
C ARG A 101 9.83 28.76 -5.57
N GLU A 102 8.63 28.27 -5.72
CA GLU A 102 8.16 27.07 -5.05
C GLU A 102 8.25 25.86 -5.99
N ARG A 103 8.51 24.72 -5.41
CA ARG A 103 8.56 23.44 -6.11
C ARG A 103 7.84 22.37 -5.30
N LEU A 104 7.24 21.42 -5.99
CA LEU A 104 6.66 20.23 -5.38
C LEU A 104 7.67 19.08 -5.47
N VAL A 105 7.85 18.37 -4.37
CA VAL A 105 8.72 17.22 -4.29
C VAL A 105 7.89 16.01 -3.91
N ILE A 106 7.83 15.02 -4.79
CA ILE A 106 7.19 13.74 -4.52
C ILE A 106 8.24 12.83 -3.90
N SER A 107 8.08 12.55 -2.62
CA SER A 107 9.00 11.73 -1.82
C SER A 107 8.54 10.26 -1.69
N SER A 108 7.28 9.97 -2.02
CA SER A 108 6.76 8.61 -2.09
C SER A 108 5.67 8.48 -3.14
N ILE A 109 5.53 7.29 -3.72
CA ILE A 109 4.45 6.93 -4.64
C ILE A 109 3.67 5.74 -4.09
N PRO A 110 2.38 5.58 -4.44
CA PRO A 110 1.59 4.44 -4.00
C PRO A 110 2.19 3.10 -4.43
N TYR A 111 1.90 2.08 -3.65
CA TYR A 111 2.31 0.71 -3.95
C TYR A 111 1.81 0.26 -5.33
N GLN A 112 2.65 -0.44 -6.09
CA GLN A 112 2.42 -0.91 -7.46
C GLN A 112 2.33 0.20 -8.53
N VAL A 113 2.55 1.46 -8.20
CA VAL A 113 2.62 2.53 -9.19
C VAL A 113 4.03 2.62 -9.77
N ASN A 114 4.12 2.58 -11.09
CA ASN A 114 5.40 2.75 -11.80
C ASN A 114 5.75 4.25 -11.93
N LYS A 115 6.94 4.61 -11.43
CA LYS A 115 7.45 6.00 -11.43
C LYS A 115 7.53 6.59 -12.85
N SER A 116 8.01 5.82 -13.83
CA SER A 116 8.17 6.30 -15.20
C SER A 116 6.81 6.61 -15.83
N ILE A 117 5.83 5.72 -15.67
CA ILE A 117 4.47 5.92 -16.17
C ILE A 117 3.81 7.12 -15.49
N LEU A 118 4.04 7.30 -14.19
CA LEU A 118 3.54 8.46 -13.45
C LEU A 118 4.12 9.77 -13.99
N THR A 119 5.45 9.82 -14.20
CA THR A 119 6.14 11.00 -14.73
C THR A 119 5.65 11.34 -16.14
N GLU A 120 5.50 10.34 -16.99
CA GLU A 120 4.97 10.49 -18.33
C GLU A 120 3.53 11.01 -18.33
N LYS A 121 2.69 10.49 -17.44
CA LYS A 121 1.32 10.96 -17.25
C LYS A 121 1.26 12.42 -16.82
N ILE A 122 2.11 12.85 -15.88
CA ILE A 122 2.19 14.25 -15.48
C ILE A 122 2.61 15.13 -16.66
N ALA A 123 3.63 14.73 -17.41
CA ALA A 123 4.08 15.45 -18.61
C ALA A 123 2.96 15.55 -19.68
N GLN A 124 2.17 14.50 -19.84
CA GLN A 124 1.02 14.51 -20.74
C GLN A 124 -0.03 15.53 -20.29
N LEU A 125 -0.39 15.56 -18.99
CA LEU A 125 -1.38 16.49 -18.45
C LEU A 125 -0.94 17.96 -18.59
N VAL A 126 0.37 18.22 -18.52
CA VAL A 126 0.94 19.55 -18.79
C VAL A 126 0.80 19.92 -20.28
N ARG A 127 1.11 18.98 -21.19
CA ARG A 127 0.95 19.19 -22.64
C ARG A 127 -0.51 19.43 -23.04
N GLU A 128 -1.43 18.69 -22.43
CA GLU A 128 -2.88 18.82 -22.65
C GLU A 128 -3.48 20.06 -21.96
N LYS A 129 -2.67 20.90 -21.29
CA LYS A 129 -3.10 22.08 -20.52
C LYS A 129 -4.13 21.77 -19.43
N LYS A 130 -4.21 20.53 -18.96
CA LYS A 130 -5.09 20.15 -17.85
C LYS A 130 -4.51 20.57 -16.49
N ILE A 131 -3.17 20.66 -16.41
CA ILE A 131 -2.45 21.21 -15.26
C ILE A 131 -1.55 22.30 -15.79
N GLU A 132 -1.94 23.54 -15.55
CA GLU A 132 -1.14 24.72 -15.88
C GLU A 132 -0.29 25.11 -14.67
N GLY A 133 0.86 25.74 -14.92
CA GLY A 133 1.72 26.22 -13.84
C GLY A 133 2.93 25.34 -13.54
N ILE A 134 3.06 24.19 -14.13
CA ILE A 134 4.28 23.39 -14.08
C ILE A 134 5.26 23.93 -15.13
N LYS A 135 6.50 24.17 -14.71
CA LYS A 135 7.58 24.63 -15.58
C LYS A 135 8.43 23.48 -16.09
N ASP A 136 8.85 22.60 -15.19
CA ASP A 136 9.74 21.47 -15.47
C ASP A 136 9.52 20.32 -14.51
N ILE A 137 9.88 19.11 -14.92
CA ILE A 137 9.79 17.88 -14.13
C ILE A 137 11.13 17.18 -14.19
N ARG A 138 11.75 16.94 -13.04
CA ARG A 138 13.05 16.27 -12.91
C ARG A 138 12.98 15.08 -11.98
N ASP A 139 13.61 13.99 -12.37
CA ASP A 139 13.81 12.84 -11.53
C ASP A 139 15.18 12.92 -10.84
N GLU A 140 15.16 13.23 -9.56
CA GLU A 140 16.34 13.29 -8.69
C GLU A 140 16.41 12.08 -7.74
N SER A 141 15.70 10.99 -8.05
CA SER A 141 15.69 9.78 -7.24
C SER A 141 17.08 9.15 -7.20
N ASN A 142 17.45 8.63 -6.03
CA ASN A 142 18.73 7.95 -5.78
C ASN A 142 18.50 6.64 -5.01
N SER A 143 19.58 6.04 -4.49
CA SER A 143 19.53 4.83 -3.67
C SER A 143 18.79 5.01 -2.33
N GLU A 144 18.63 6.24 -1.85
CA GLU A 144 17.94 6.56 -0.59
C GLU A 144 16.42 6.61 -0.75
N GLY A 145 15.94 6.86 -1.98
CA GLY A 145 14.50 6.89 -2.24
C GLY A 145 14.07 7.63 -3.49
N ILE A 146 12.77 7.76 -3.60
CA ILE A 146 12.12 8.48 -4.70
C ILE A 146 12.16 9.97 -4.40
N ARG A 147 12.64 10.74 -5.37
CA ARG A 147 12.60 12.20 -5.35
C ARG A 147 12.27 12.71 -6.76
N LEU A 148 11.00 12.96 -7.02
CA LEU A 148 10.54 13.57 -8.26
C LEU A 148 10.23 15.04 -7.98
N VAL A 149 10.98 15.92 -8.61
CA VAL A 149 10.89 17.38 -8.42
C VAL A 149 10.10 18.00 -9.54
N ILE A 150 9.10 18.80 -9.19
CA ILE A 150 8.24 19.53 -10.11
C ILE A 150 8.42 21.03 -9.84
N ASP A 151 9.09 21.72 -10.73
CA ASP A 151 9.29 23.17 -10.65
C ASP A 151 8.03 23.90 -11.09
N LEU A 152 7.55 24.85 -10.28
CA LEU A 152 6.37 25.65 -10.58
C LEU A 152 6.74 26.97 -11.28
N ARG A 153 5.79 27.53 -12.02
CA ARG A 153 5.90 28.89 -12.55
C ARG A 153 5.61 29.91 -11.46
N ASN A 154 6.13 31.11 -11.61
CA ASN A 154 5.89 32.20 -10.65
C ASN A 154 4.39 32.53 -10.59
N GLY A 155 3.89 32.78 -9.39
CA GLY A 155 2.49 33.18 -9.16
C GLY A 155 1.47 32.04 -9.16
N VAL A 156 1.93 30.79 -9.18
CA VAL A 156 1.05 29.61 -9.10
C VAL A 156 1.03 29.10 -7.67
N GLU A 157 -0.15 28.87 -7.13
CA GLU A 157 -0.34 28.33 -5.80
C GLU A 157 -0.01 26.81 -5.77
N PRO A 158 1.01 26.37 -5.00
CA PRO A 158 1.43 24.97 -4.97
C PRO A 158 0.35 24.00 -4.52
N GLU A 159 -0.48 24.40 -3.56
CA GLU A 159 -1.57 23.53 -3.05
C GLU A 159 -2.60 23.22 -4.12
N THR A 160 -2.88 24.16 -5.03
CA THR A 160 -3.79 23.94 -6.15
C THR A 160 -3.23 22.87 -7.10
N ILE A 161 -1.95 22.97 -7.46
CA ILE A 161 -1.30 21.98 -8.32
C ILE A 161 -1.24 20.63 -7.63
N LYS A 162 -0.92 20.57 -6.34
CA LYS A 162 -0.91 19.36 -5.54
C LYS A 162 -2.26 18.65 -5.57
N ARG A 163 -3.38 19.37 -5.39
CA ARG A 163 -4.74 18.82 -5.49
C ARG A 163 -5.04 18.28 -6.89
N LEU A 164 -4.64 19.00 -7.94
CA LEU A 164 -4.81 18.55 -9.33
C LEU A 164 -4.01 17.30 -9.64
N LEU A 165 -2.78 17.17 -9.10
CA LEU A 165 -1.94 15.99 -9.23
C LEU A 165 -2.60 14.78 -8.56
N TYR A 166 -3.11 14.91 -7.33
CA TYR A 166 -3.83 13.82 -6.66
C TYR A 166 -5.09 13.38 -7.42
N LYS A 167 -5.81 14.34 -8.03
CA LYS A 167 -7.06 14.04 -8.74
C LYS A 167 -6.85 13.37 -10.10
N ASN A 168 -5.80 13.75 -10.84
CA ASN A 168 -5.63 13.40 -12.24
C ASN A 168 -4.51 12.39 -12.49
N THR A 169 -3.79 11.96 -11.46
CA THR A 169 -2.67 11.01 -11.57
C THR A 169 -2.78 9.87 -10.57
N SER A 170 -1.98 8.84 -10.77
CA SER A 170 -1.90 7.69 -9.87
C SER A 170 -1.08 7.95 -8.58
N ILE A 171 -0.76 9.22 -8.25
CA ILE A 171 -0.20 9.58 -6.92
C ILE A 171 -1.21 9.30 -5.80
N GLU A 172 -2.50 9.27 -6.11
CA GLU A 172 -3.53 8.69 -5.27
C GLU A 172 -4.14 7.49 -6.00
N SER A 173 -4.06 6.31 -5.40
CA SER A 173 -4.61 5.07 -5.94
C SER A 173 -5.51 4.38 -4.92
N SER A 174 -6.48 3.60 -5.41
CA SER A 174 -7.37 2.83 -4.56
C SER A 174 -6.86 1.40 -4.41
N PHE A 175 -6.92 0.87 -3.21
CA PHE A 175 -6.59 -0.52 -2.91
C PHE A 175 -7.81 -1.23 -2.33
N GLY A 176 -8.23 -2.34 -2.94
CA GLY A 176 -9.35 -3.14 -2.48
C GLY A 176 -8.88 -4.32 -1.64
N PHE A 177 -9.54 -4.57 -0.51
CA PHE A 177 -9.36 -5.78 0.26
C PHE A 177 -10.05 -6.96 -0.40
N ASN A 178 -9.32 -8.06 -0.57
CA ASN A 178 -9.87 -9.37 -0.90
C ASN A 178 -8.93 -10.45 -0.34
N MET A 179 -9.13 -10.79 0.94
CA MET A 179 -8.30 -11.75 1.65
C MET A 179 -8.82 -13.16 1.38
N LEU A 180 -8.51 -13.68 0.20
CA LEU A 180 -8.85 -15.03 -0.21
C LEU A 180 -7.65 -15.95 0.04
N ALA A 181 -7.85 -17.04 0.79
CA ALA A 181 -6.84 -18.04 1.06
C ALA A 181 -7.40 -19.44 0.81
N ILE A 182 -6.51 -20.42 0.65
CA ILE A 182 -6.91 -21.83 0.54
C ILE A 182 -6.91 -22.42 1.95
N VAL A 183 -8.08 -22.85 2.39
CA VAL A 183 -8.31 -23.51 3.68
C VAL A 183 -8.89 -24.88 3.42
N ASP A 184 -8.26 -25.91 3.97
CA ASP A 184 -8.64 -27.33 3.76
C ASP A 184 -8.87 -27.68 2.28
N GLY A 185 -8.01 -27.15 1.39
CA GLY A 185 -8.07 -27.37 -0.05
C GLY A 185 -9.16 -26.60 -0.80
N LYS A 186 -9.90 -25.71 -0.12
CA LYS A 186 -10.95 -24.87 -0.71
C LYS A 186 -10.59 -23.39 -0.59
N PRO A 187 -10.91 -22.58 -1.60
CA PRO A 187 -10.74 -21.13 -1.50
C PRO A 187 -11.80 -20.54 -0.57
N GLU A 188 -11.36 -19.91 0.50
CA GLU A 188 -12.23 -19.26 1.49
C GLU A 188 -11.83 -17.81 1.71
N GLN A 189 -12.83 -16.99 2.01
CA GLN A 189 -12.61 -15.58 2.36
C GLN A 189 -12.28 -15.50 3.85
N CYS A 190 -11.03 -15.13 4.17
CA CYS A 190 -10.51 -15.12 5.51
C CYS A 190 -10.53 -13.71 6.11
N CYS A 191 -11.00 -13.57 7.36
CA CYS A 191 -10.83 -12.35 8.15
C CYS A 191 -9.43 -12.33 8.82
N LEU A 192 -9.06 -11.21 9.45
CA LEU A 192 -7.76 -11.10 10.12
C LEU A 192 -7.57 -12.15 11.23
N LEU A 193 -8.63 -12.51 11.95
CA LEU A 193 -8.60 -13.56 12.97
C LEU A 193 -8.33 -14.95 12.39
N TYR A 194 -8.81 -15.20 11.18
CA TYR A 194 -8.68 -16.49 10.52
C TYR A 194 -7.34 -16.66 9.80
N THR A 195 -6.77 -15.57 9.30
CA THR A 195 -5.44 -15.56 8.68
C THR A 195 -4.30 -15.51 9.69
N SER A 196 -4.60 -15.28 10.97
CA SER A 196 -3.61 -15.45 12.05
C SER A 196 -3.28 -16.95 12.17
N PRO A 197 -2.00 -17.37 12.12
CA PRO A 197 -1.63 -18.76 12.15
C PRO A 197 -2.20 -19.47 13.37
N SER A 198 -3.03 -20.49 13.14
CA SER A 198 -3.52 -21.36 14.19
C SER A 198 -2.39 -22.27 14.66
N PRO A 199 -2.29 -22.63 15.95
CA PRO A 199 -1.34 -23.65 16.40
C PRO A 199 -1.49 -25.02 15.71
N ARG A 200 -2.61 -25.28 15.05
CA ARG A 200 -2.80 -26.48 14.23
C ARG A 200 -2.05 -26.43 12.89
N ASP A 201 -1.75 -25.22 12.39
CA ASP A 201 -1.01 -25.04 11.14
C ASP A 201 0.47 -25.38 11.28
N PHE A 202 0.95 -25.52 12.53
CA PHE A 202 2.30 -26.00 12.86
C PHE A 202 2.39 -27.50 13.14
N GLN A 203 1.26 -28.22 13.10
CA GLN A 203 1.25 -29.69 13.11
C GLN A 203 1.27 -30.23 11.69
N VAL A 204 2.30 -29.92 10.93
CA VAL A 204 2.65 -30.67 9.74
C VAL A 204 3.79 -31.58 10.12
N SER A 205 3.44 -32.86 10.19
CA SER A 205 4.26 -34.05 10.24
C SER A 205 5.59 -33.98 9.47
#